data_5428bafa5af485b777ffd566a7335f5c
#
_entry.id   5428bafa5af485b777ffd566a7335f5c
#
_cell.length_a   1.000
_cell.length_b   1.000
_cell.length_c   1.000
_cell.angle_alpha   90.00
_cell.angle_beta   90.00
_cell.angle_gamma   90.00
#
_symmetry.space_group_name_H-M   'P 1'
#
loop_
_entity.id
_entity.type
_entity.pdbx_description
1 polymer ?
#
loop_
_entity_poly.entity_id
_entity_poly.type
_entity_poly.pdbx_seq_one_letter_code
_entity_poly.pdbx_strand_id
1 'polypeptide(L)'
;MRIWIVIVALFLVGKTSAQEESLSLTLSQAIEIAQENSPEAEAARHTYRSAYWSYRFYKANYLPSVTLTSSPYFNKQISKVTQPDGTNLFIKQNQLGVDMEVKINQNIPLTGGSLFVKSNVQRMDELENDVTAYNTQPVVIGYEQALFGYNSLKWDRRIEPVRFREARKIYNETLELVASQTSNYFFNLATAQTNLDIASSNYASADTLYRYAEGRYNIGTITENEMLQLEINKLTEETNMMNARIQVEDQMQILRSFLGLNKEVEIRVITEGKVPRFEIPLSDALHMAYENSPEPDTYERMKLQSQSSLASAKANAGLKADLYVQFGLSQTGDKFADSYRNPMNQQYASIGISLPILDWGRGKGRIRVAKSQVDLINTQAEQGMRDFEQNVARMVRQFNLQSQYVEVAEKTARTADRRYEVAKRLYILGKSTILDLNASITEKDAAPRNYISALKSYWSLYYGLRSMTGFDFERNQKIEENYPEI
;
A
#
# COMPACT_ATOMS: atom_id res chain seq x y z
N MET A 1 17.74 -25.23 -17.70
CA MET A 1 17.99 -26.54 -17.07
C MET A 1 18.62 -26.26 -15.71
N ARG A 2 17.82 -26.02 -14.69
CA ARG A 2 18.24 -25.83 -13.30
C ARG A 2 17.42 -26.77 -12.43
N ILE A 3 18.13 -27.54 -11.67
CA ILE A 3 17.76 -28.74 -10.94
C ILE A 3 16.86 -28.34 -9.76
N TRP A 4 15.63 -28.86 -9.73
CA TRP A 4 14.72 -28.84 -8.59
C TRP A 4 15.21 -29.87 -7.57
N ILE A 5 15.63 -29.43 -6.41
CA ILE A 5 15.81 -30.31 -5.25
C ILE A 5 14.47 -30.33 -4.51
N VAL A 6 13.70 -31.38 -4.76
CA VAL A 6 12.50 -31.72 -4.02
C VAL A 6 12.94 -32.40 -2.73
N ILE A 7 12.84 -31.71 -1.60
CA ILE A 7 12.93 -32.35 -0.29
C ILE A 7 11.54 -32.90 0.02
N VAL A 8 11.35 -34.17 -0.24
CA VAL A 8 10.23 -34.97 0.23
C VAL A 8 10.50 -35.30 1.70
N ALA A 9 9.92 -34.57 2.63
CA ALA A 9 9.85 -34.98 4.03
C ALA A 9 8.72 -36.00 4.18
N LEU A 10 9.08 -37.24 4.48
CA LEU A 10 8.17 -38.32 4.84
C LEU A 10 7.36 -37.92 6.07
N PHE A 11 6.05 -37.77 5.92
CA PHE A 11 5.10 -37.75 7.02
C PHE A 11 4.93 -39.17 7.57
N LEU A 12 5.66 -39.50 8.61
CA LEU A 12 5.33 -40.61 9.52
C LEU A 12 4.19 -40.12 10.43
N VAL A 13 3.00 -40.65 10.22
CA VAL A 13 1.86 -40.50 11.11
C VAL A 13 2.16 -41.24 12.42
N GLY A 14 2.79 -40.52 13.37
CA GLY A 14 2.79 -40.90 14.77
C GLY A 14 1.78 -40.00 15.46
N LYS A 15 0.81 -40.57 16.17
CA LYS A 15 0.03 -39.86 17.19
C LYS A 15 0.99 -39.33 18.25
N THR A 16 1.42 -38.11 18.12
CA THR A 16 2.11 -37.39 19.19
C THR A 16 1.11 -36.40 19.77
N SER A 17 0.93 -36.47 21.10
CA SER A 17 0.36 -35.42 21.92
C SER A 17 0.80 -34.07 21.38
N ALA A 18 -0.15 -33.13 21.24
CA ALA A 18 0.14 -31.74 20.85
C ALA A 18 1.16 -31.17 21.85
N GLN A 19 2.41 -31.21 21.48
CA GLN A 19 3.46 -30.44 22.10
C GLN A 19 3.23 -29.04 21.53
N GLU A 20 2.80 -28.09 22.36
CA GLU A 20 2.72 -26.68 22.01
C GLU A 20 4.07 -26.29 21.42
N GLU A 21 4.09 -25.99 20.12
CA GLU A 21 5.30 -25.65 19.39
C GLU A 21 5.70 -24.23 19.82
N SER A 22 6.62 -24.12 20.80
CA SER A 22 7.10 -22.83 21.24
C SER A 22 8.12 -22.27 20.24
N LEU A 23 7.78 -21.16 19.61
CA LEU A 23 8.61 -20.46 18.64
C LEU A 23 9.35 -19.31 19.34
N SER A 24 10.69 -19.44 19.45
CA SER A 24 11.53 -18.36 19.94
C SER A 24 11.94 -17.45 18.79
N LEU A 25 11.56 -16.17 18.85
CA LEU A 25 11.81 -15.20 17.78
C LEU A 25 12.75 -14.07 18.24
N THR A 26 13.74 -13.76 17.40
CA THR A 26 14.46 -12.48 17.45
C THR A 26 13.67 -11.43 16.67
N LEU A 27 14.00 -10.14 16.86
CA LEU A 27 13.35 -9.05 16.11
C LEU A 27 13.54 -9.20 14.60
N SER A 28 14.74 -9.57 14.16
CA SER A 28 15.05 -9.78 12.74
C SER A 28 14.18 -10.86 12.11
N GLN A 29 14.04 -12.01 12.78
CA GLN A 29 13.20 -13.11 12.32
C GLN A 29 11.71 -12.73 12.29
N ALA A 30 11.24 -12.00 13.31
CA ALA A 30 9.85 -11.53 13.34
C ALA A 30 9.54 -10.57 12.18
N ILE A 31 10.48 -9.69 11.83
CA ILE A 31 10.34 -8.76 10.70
C ILE A 31 10.33 -9.52 9.36
N GLU A 32 11.22 -10.49 9.16
CA GLU A 32 11.26 -11.32 7.97
C GLU A 32 9.92 -12.05 7.75
N ILE A 33 9.42 -12.71 8.79
CA ILE A 33 8.10 -13.37 8.75
C ILE A 33 6.99 -12.36 8.42
N ALA A 34 7.00 -11.17 9.03
CA ALA A 34 5.99 -10.15 8.80
C ALA A 34 6.02 -9.62 7.37
N GLN A 35 7.20 -9.35 6.81
CA GLN A 35 7.36 -8.89 5.44
C GLN A 35 6.96 -9.95 4.41
N GLU A 36 7.05 -11.24 4.77
CA GLU A 36 6.62 -12.34 3.91
C GLU A 36 5.12 -12.65 4.04
N ASN A 37 4.58 -12.69 5.24
CA ASN A 37 3.29 -13.32 5.51
C ASN A 37 2.22 -12.39 6.09
N SER A 38 2.56 -11.16 6.53
CA SER A 38 1.55 -10.28 7.11
C SER A 38 0.51 -9.84 6.09
N PRO A 39 -0.76 -9.67 6.51
CA PRO A 39 -1.82 -9.14 5.65
C PRO A 39 -1.47 -7.78 5.03
N GLU A 40 -0.74 -6.92 5.75
CA GLU A 40 -0.28 -5.63 5.27
C GLU A 40 0.76 -5.75 4.15
N ALA A 41 1.72 -6.68 4.28
CA ALA A 41 2.70 -6.94 3.23
C ALA A 41 2.02 -7.57 2.00
N GLU A 42 1.02 -8.43 2.18
CA GLU A 42 0.25 -8.99 1.07
C GLU A 42 -0.58 -7.91 0.36
N ALA A 43 -1.23 -7.02 1.11
CA ALA A 43 -1.95 -5.87 0.56
C ALA A 43 -1.02 -4.95 -0.23
N ALA A 44 0.21 -4.71 0.26
CA ALA A 44 1.24 -3.94 -0.45
C ALA A 44 1.62 -4.61 -1.78
N ARG A 45 1.81 -5.93 -1.80
CA ARG A 45 2.07 -6.70 -3.03
C ARG A 45 0.94 -6.58 -4.04
N HIS A 46 -0.31 -6.68 -3.61
CA HIS A 46 -1.46 -6.53 -4.49
C HIS A 46 -1.60 -5.09 -5.03
N THR A 47 -1.34 -4.09 -4.20
CA THR A 47 -1.34 -2.68 -4.61
C THR A 47 -0.26 -2.41 -5.67
N TYR A 48 0.94 -2.93 -5.47
CA TYR A 48 2.02 -2.84 -6.44
C TYR A 48 1.67 -3.55 -7.77
N ARG A 49 1.14 -4.78 -7.72
CA ARG A 49 0.69 -5.51 -8.92
C ARG A 49 -0.37 -4.73 -9.69
N SER A 50 -1.32 -4.11 -9.00
CA SER A 50 -2.34 -3.24 -9.60
C SER A 50 -1.70 -2.04 -10.32
N ALA A 51 -0.74 -1.36 -9.69
CA ALA A 51 -0.01 -0.25 -10.28
C ALA A 51 0.82 -0.67 -11.51
N TYR A 52 1.46 -1.83 -11.45
CA TYR A 52 2.21 -2.40 -12.58
C TYR A 52 1.30 -2.67 -13.77
N TRP A 53 0.16 -3.33 -13.58
CA TRP A 53 -0.78 -3.62 -14.67
C TRP A 53 -1.42 -2.34 -15.21
N SER A 54 -1.67 -1.35 -14.36
CA SER A 54 -2.11 -0.01 -14.79
C SER A 54 -1.08 0.66 -15.70
N TYR A 55 0.19 0.57 -15.35
CA TYR A 55 1.28 1.09 -16.17
C TYR A 55 1.46 0.29 -17.48
N ARG A 56 1.28 -1.03 -17.45
CA ARG A 56 1.26 -1.87 -18.67
C ARG A 56 0.08 -1.52 -19.58
N PHE A 57 -1.10 -1.32 -18.99
CA PHE A 57 -2.29 -0.85 -19.71
C PHE A 57 -2.04 0.52 -20.37
N TYR A 58 -1.48 1.47 -19.63
CA TYR A 58 -1.06 2.75 -20.18
C TYR A 58 -0.13 2.58 -21.39
N LYS A 59 0.91 1.76 -21.27
CA LYS A 59 1.83 1.49 -22.41
C LYS A 59 1.12 0.87 -23.61
N ALA A 60 0.16 -0.01 -23.37
CA ALA A 60 -0.61 -0.65 -24.44
C ALA A 60 -1.46 0.36 -25.26
N ASN A 61 -1.86 1.50 -24.66
CA ASN A 61 -2.59 2.55 -25.38
C ASN A 61 -1.80 3.20 -26.52
N TYR A 62 -0.48 2.98 -26.58
CA TYR A 62 0.40 3.45 -27.63
C TYR A 62 0.68 2.40 -28.72
N LEU A 63 0.15 1.20 -28.55
CA LEU A 63 0.27 0.11 -29.53
C LEU A 63 -1.01 0.02 -30.37
N PRO A 64 -0.92 -0.53 -31.62
CA PRO A 64 -2.10 -0.78 -32.41
C PRO A 64 -3.05 -1.76 -31.71
N SER A 65 -4.33 -1.44 -31.67
CA SER A 65 -5.38 -2.35 -31.20
C SER A 65 -6.15 -2.91 -32.35
N VAL A 66 -6.53 -4.18 -32.32
CA VAL A 66 -7.37 -4.84 -33.31
C VAL A 66 -8.68 -5.22 -32.63
N THR A 67 -9.80 -4.75 -33.18
CA THR A 67 -11.14 -5.04 -32.68
C THR A 67 -12.01 -5.64 -33.76
N LEU A 68 -12.78 -6.66 -33.43
CA LEU A 68 -13.88 -7.20 -34.23
C LEU A 68 -15.18 -6.76 -33.54
N THR A 69 -16.01 -6.04 -34.29
CA THR A 69 -17.34 -5.62 -33.88
C THR A 69 -18.39 -6.29 -34.74
N SER A 70 -19.46 -6.80 -34.14
CA SER A 70 -20.63 -7.30 -34.87
C SER A 70 -21.87 -6.69 -34.23
N SER A 71 -22.76 -6.17 -35.11
CA SER A 71 -24.00 -5.50 -34.73
C SER A 71 -25.19 -6.08 -35.47
N PRO A 72 -25.71 -7.25 -35.06
CA PRO A 72 -26.96 -7.76 -35.66
C PRO A 72 -28.14 -6.89 -35.20
N TYR A 73 -29.05 -6.61 -36.16
CA TYR A 73 -30.27 -5.85 -35.88
C TYR A 73 -31.47 -6.44 -36.59
N PHE A 74 -32.65 -6.29 -36.02
CA PHE A 74 -33.93 -6.50 -36.65
C PHE A 74 -34.71 -5.19 -36.66
N ASN A 75 -35.19 -4.80 -37.85
CA ASN A 75 -35.93 -3.57 -38.01
C ASN A 75 -37.26 -3.82 -38.74
N LYS A 76 -38.39 -3.58 -38.06
CA LYS A 76 -39.73 -3.66 -38.64
C LYS A 76 -40.45 -2.34 -38.40
N GLN A 77 -40.43 -1.49 -39.42
CA GLN A 77 -41.05 -0.16 -39.31
C GLN A 77 -41.52 0.35 -40.68
N ILE A 78 -42.29 1.42 -40.67
CA ILE A 78 -42.62 2.17 -41.85
C ILE A 78 -41.63 3.34 -41.97
N SER A 79 -40.82 3.34 -43.03
CA SER A 79 -39.87 4.41 -43.33
C SER A 79 -40.36 5.29 -44.43
N LYS A 80 -40.14 6.60 -44.25
CA LYS A 80 -40.43 7.62 -45.28
C LYS A 80 -39.19 7.74 -46.19
N VAL A 81 -39.38 7.49 -47.46
CA VAL A 81 -38.33 7.70 -48.50
C VAL A 81 -38.81 8.85 -49.39
N THR A 82 -37.99 9.90 -49.50
CA THR A 82 -38.26 11.01 -50.45
C THR A 82 -37.65 10.63 -51.82
N GLN A 83 -38.48 10.63 -52.83
CA GLN A 83 -38.08 10.32 -54.20
C GLN A 83 -37.38 11.52 -54.86
N PRO A 84 -36.64 11.34 -55.98
CA PRO A 84 -35.98 12.44 -56.70
C PRO A 84 -36.91 13.54 -57.18
N ASP A 85 -38.21 13.26 -57.38
CA ASP A 85 -39.25 14.21 -57.75
C ASP A 85 -39.84 15.01 -56.57
N GLY A 86 -39.33 14.79 -55.34
CA GLY A 86 -39.76 15.44 -54.11
C GLY A 86 -40.99 14.78 -53.45
N THR A 87 -41.58 13.71 -54.01
CA THR A 87 -42.66 12.97 -53.42
C THR A 87 -42.16 12.06 -52.29
N ASN A 88 -43.03 11.84 -51.26
CA ASN A 88 -42.71 10.99 -50.14
C ASN A 88 -43.43 9.64 -50.30
N LEU A 89 -42.62 8.58 -50.33
CA LEU A 89 -43.12 7.20 -50.32
C LEU A 89 -42.93 6.62 -48.91
N PHE A 90 -43.98 5.97 -48.37
CA PHE A 90 -43.92 5.24 -47.11
C PHE A 90 -43.76 3.75 -47.40
N ILE A 91 -42.58 3.23 -47.11
CA ILE A 91 -42.18 1.85 -47.37
C ILE A 91 -42.18 1.10 -46.04
N LYS A 92 -42.83 -0.05 -46.03
CA LYS A 92 -42.66 -1.01 -44.91
C LYS A 92 -41.31 -1.65 -45.02
N GLN A 93 -40.54 -1.53 -43.97
CA GLN A 93 -39.23 -2.20 -43.86
C GLN A 93 -39.40 -3.35 -42.87
N ASN A 94 -38.99 -4.54 -43.26
CA ASN A 94 -38.93 -5.73 -42.43
C ASN A 94 -37.59 -6.41 -42.70
N GLN A 95 -36.56 -5.98 -41.97
CA GLN A 95 -35.18 -6.25 -42.33
C GLN A 95 -34.44 -6.93 -41.14
N LEU A 96 -33.67 -7.96 -41.47
CA LEU A 96 -32.65 -8.52 -40.61
C LEU A 96 -31.29 -8.08 -41.15
N GLY A 97 -30.46 -7.45 -40.33
CA GLY A 97 -29.14 -7.02 -40.72
C GLY A 97 -28.06 -7.54 -39.80
N VAL A 98 -26.88 -7.81 -40.35
CA VAL A 98 -25.66 -8.10 -39.59
C VAL A 98 -24.56 -7.24 -40.16
N ASP A 99 -23.97 -6.41 -39.33
CA ASP A 99 -22.78 -5.62 -39.63
C ASP A 99 -21.58 -6.25 -38.90
N MET A 100 -20.48 -6.46 -39.60
CA MET A 100 -19.22 -6.97 -39.07
C MET A 100 -18.08 -6.09 -39.51
N GLU A 101 -17.35 -5.53 -38.54
CA GLU A 101 -16.21 -4.65 -38.80
C GLU A 101 -14.95 -5.18 -38.08
N VAL A 102 -13.85 -5.32 -38.74
CA VAL A 102 -12.52 -5.46 -38.18
C VAL A 102 -11.81 -4.12 -38.32
N LYS A 103 -11.41 -3.54 -37.19
CA LYS A 103 -10.72 -2.24 -37.11
C LYS A 103 -9.38 -2.38 -36.42
N ILE A 104 -8.31 -1.91 -37.06
CA ILE A 104 -6.99 -1.66 -36.46
C ILE A 104 -6.92 -0.18 -36.16
N ASN A 105 -6.69 0.18 -34.90
CA ASN A 105 -6.60 1.57 -34.46
C ASN A 105 -5.25 1.86 -33.82
N GLN A 106 -4.58 2.93 -34.22
CA GLN A 106 -3.31 3.42 -33.70
C GLN A 106 -3.44 4.85 -33.20
N ASN A 107 -3.29 5.05 -31.91
CA ASN A 107 -3.24 6.36 -31.29
C ASN A 107 -1.94 7.08 -31.62
N ILE A 108 -2.01 8.39 -31.88
CA ILE A 108 -0.86 9.26 -32.21
C ILE A 108 -0.63 10.21 -31.00
N PRO A 109 0.36 9.94 -30.13
CA PRO A 109 0.57 10.74 -28.90
C PRO A 109 0.90 12.21 -29.16
N LEU A 110 1.54 12.51 -30.29
CA LEU A 110 1.97 13.87 -30.62
C LEU A 110 0.78 14.81 -30.85
N THR A 111 -0.21 14.34 -31.59
CA THR A 111 -1.38 15.14 -31.98
C THR A 111 -2.60 14.88 -31.09
N GLY A 112 -2.68 13.70 -30.48
CA GLY A 112 -3.85 13.22 -29.73
C GLY A 112 -4.95 12.67 -30.66
N GLY A 113 -4.65 12.47 -31.93
CA GLY A 113 -5.53 11.82 -32.90
C GLY A 113 -5.29 10.33 -33.00
N SER A 114 -6.03 9.67 -33.89
CA SER A 114 -5.88 8.26 -34.23
C SER A 114 -5.90 7.98 -35.71
N LEU A 115 -5.03 7.05 -36.11
CA LEU A 115 -5.04 6.45 -37.44
C LEU A 115 -5.75 5.11 -37.37
N PHE A 116 -6.63 4.81 -38.30
CA PHE A 116 -7.28 3.52 -38.35
C PHE A 116 -7.28 2.90 -39.74
N VAL A 117 -7.27 1.57 -39.76
CA VAL A 117 -7.53 0.75 -40.94
C VAL A 117 -8.67 -0.19 -40.61
N LYS A 118 -9.70 -0.23 -41.42
CA LYS A 118 -10.86 -1.10 -41.16
C LYS A 118 -11.32 -1.82 -42.39
N SER A 119 -11.94 -2.95 -42.20
CA SER A 119 -12.70 -3.73 -43.17
C SER A 119 -14.08 -4.01 -42.59
N ASN A 120 -15.11 -3.78 -43.39
CA ASN A 120 -16.50 -3.94 -42.99
C ASN A 120 -17.26 -4.80 -44.00
N VAL A 121 -18.15 -5.63 -43.50
CA VAL A 121 -19.15 -6.33 -44.28
C VAL A 121 -20.50 -6.23 -43.61
N GLN A 122 -21.49 -5.76 -44.32
CA GLN A 122 -22.87 -5.70 -43.91
C GLN A 122 -23.70 -6.64 -44.81
N ARG A 123 -24.45 -7.54 -44.18
CA ARG A 123 -25.50 -8.33 -44.81
C ARG A 123 -26.85 -7.77 -44.37
N MET A 124 -27.77 -7.61 -45.31
CA MET A 124 -29.13 -7.17 -45.09
C MET A 124 -30.09 -8.10 -45.81
N ASP A 125 -31.00 -8.71 -45.05
CA ASP A 125 -32.07 -9.58 -45.56
C ASP A 125 -33.40 -8.82 -45.43
N GLU A 126 -34.05 -8.50 -46.53
CA GLU A 126 -35.39 -7.94 -46.57
C GLU A 126 -36.41 -9.08 -46.57
N LEU A 127 -37.13 -9.24 -45.46
CA LEU A 127 -37.95 -10.41 -45.19
C LEU A 127 -39.32 -10.39 -45.92
N GLU A 128 -39.79 -9.22 -46.43
CA GLU A 128 -41.04 -9.17 -47.19
C GLU A 128 -40.86 -9.61 -48.65
N ASN A 129 -39.69 -9.33 -49.24
CA ASN A 129 -39.44 -9.58 -50.64
C ASN A 129 -38.40 -10.71 -50.87
N ASP A 130 -37.93 -11.32 -49.78
CA ASP A 130 -36.88 -12.36 -49.80
C ASP A 130 -35.60 -11.93 -50.57
N VAL A 131 -35.17 -10.68 -50.35
CA VAL A 131 -34.01 -10.10 -51.01
C VAL A 131 -32.87 -9.99 -50.00
N THR A 132 -31.72 -10.57 -50.36
CA THR A 132 -30.47 -10.43 -49.62
C THR A 132 -29.54 -9.47 -50.35
N ALA A 133 -28.98 -8.51 -49.65
CA ALA A 133 -27.97 -7.60 -50.17
C ALA A 133 -26.72 -7.59 -49.25
N TYR A 134 -25.58 -7.48 -49.84
CA TYR A 134 -24.29 -7.30 -49.15
C TYR A 134 -23.71 -5.94 -49.49
N ASN A 135 -23.22 -5.23 -48.49
CA ASN A 135 -22.42 -4.01 -48.65
C ASN A 135 -21.06 -4.28 -47.99
N THR A 136 -19.99 -4.11 -48.71
CA THR A 136 -18.64 -4.34 -48.23
C THR A 136 -17.76 -3.11 -48.40
N GLN A 137 -16.89 -2.92 -47.42
CA GLN A 137 -15.78 -2.01 -47.48
C GLN A 137 -14.49 -2.84 -47.26
N PRO A 138 -13.90 -3.39 -48.33
CA PRO A 138 -12.76 -4.31 -48.22
C PRO A 138 -11.57 -3.71 -47.47
N VAL A 139 -11.29 -2.42 -47.67
CA VAL A 139 -10.29 -1.67 -46.95
C VAL A 139 -10.68 -0.19 -46.87
N VAL A 140 -10.59 0.37 -45.69
CA VAL A 140 -10.74 1.81 -45.45
C VAL A 140 -9.61 2.22 -44.51
N ILE A 141 -8.88 3.27 -44.86
CA ILE A 141 -7.85 3.92 -44.07
C ILE A 141 -8.37 5.29 -43.67
N GLY A 142 -8.28 5.66 -42.41
CA GLY A 142 -8.77 6.96 -41.97
C GLY A 142 -7.98 7.54 -40.81
N TYR A 143 -8.23 8.82 -40.59
CA TYR A 143 -7.61 9.62 -39.54
C TYR A 143 -8.66 10.46 -38.82
N GLU A 144 -8.61 10.42 -37.52
CA GLU A 144 -9.45 11.19 -36.60
C GLU A 144 -8.59 12.12 -35.77
N GLN A 145 -8.94 13.42 -35.70
CA GLN A 145 -8.18 14.40 -34.92
C GLN A 145 -9.05 15.49 -34.35
N ALA A 146 -9.03 15.64 -33.02
CA ALA A 146 -9.53 16.85 -32.38
C ALA A 146 -8.50 17.97 -32.52
N LEU A 147 -8.79 18.99 -33.36
CA LEU A 147 -7.84 20.04 -33.72
C LEU A 147 -7.50 20.99 -32.56
N PHE A 148 -8.48 21.32 -31.74
CA PHE A 148 -8.31 22.21 -30.54
C PHE A 148 -8.62 21.48 -29.24
N GLY A 149 -8.65 20.14 -29.30
CA GLY A 149 -9.01 19.30 -28.18
C GLY A 149 -7.89 19.16 -27.14
N TYR A 150 -8.27 18.64 -25.99
CA TYR A 150 -7.34 18.21 -24.96
C TYR A 150 -6.66 16.89 -25.39
N ASN A 151 -5.33 16.89 -25.44
CA ASN A 151 -4.55 15.70 -25.76
C ASN A 151 -4.21 14.94 -24.46
N SER A 152 -5.03 13.93 -24.11
CA SER A 152 -4.82 13.09 -22.93
C SER A 152 -3.52 12.28 -23.01
N LEU A 153 -3.21 11.72 -24.19
CA LEU A 153 -2.01 10.90 -24.42
C LEU A 153 -0.71 11.64 -24.08
N LYS A 154 -0.67 12.96 -24.41
CA LYS A 154 0.47 13.82 -24.06
C LYS A 154 0.65 13.97 -22.55
N TRP A 155 -0.45 14.09 -21.79
CA TRP A 155 -0.42 14.22 -20.34
C TRP A 155 -0.16 12.88 -19.66
N ASP A 156 -0.77 11.80 -20.13
CA ASP A 156 -0.54 10.45 -19.63
C ASP A 156 0.94 10.05 -19.78
N ARG A 157 1.59 10.45 -20.90
CA ARG A 157 3.04 10.24 -21.09
C ARG A 157 3.90 10.92 -20.02
N ARG A 158 3.43 12.01 -19.41
CA ARG A 158 4.14 12.72 -18.34
C ARG A 158 3.76 12.20 -16.96
N ILE A 159 2.51 11.82 -16.75
CA ILE A 159 1.95 11.46 -15.45
C ILE A 159 2.22 9.99 -15.11
N GLU A 160 1.97 9.06 -16.03
CA GLU A 160 2.00 7.63 -15.72
C GLU A 160 3.39 7.08 -15.34
N PRO A 161 4.52 7.54 -15.93
CA PRO A 161 5.84 7.13 -15.46
C PRO A 161 6.13 7.60 -14.02
N VAL A 162 5.66 8.82 -13.65
CA VAL A 162 5.81 9.34 -12.29
C VAL A 162 4.95 8.53 -11.31
N ARG A 163 3.69 8.24 -11.68
CA ARG A 163 2.78 7.41 -10.89
C ARG A 163 3.35 6.01 -10.64
N PHE A 164 3.97 5.39 -11.64
CA PHE A 164 4.56 4.07 -11.46
C PHE A 164 5.82 4.11 -10.60
N ARG A 165 6.66 5.16 -10.75
CA ARG A 165 7.83 5.38 -9.88
C ARG A 165 7.40 5.59 -8.41
N GLU A 166 6.38 6.42 -8.19
CA GLU A 166 5.75 6.62 -6.88
C GLU A 166 5.26 5.28 -6.29
N ALA A 167 4.53 4.47 -7.07
CA ALA A 167 3.99 3.20 -6.60
C ALA A 167 5.09 2.19 -6.21
N ARG A 168 6.23 2.21 -6.89
CA ARG A 168 7.40 1.40 -6.53
C ARG A 168 7.96 1.81 -5.16
N LYS A 169 8.10 3.11 -4.95
CA LYS A 169 8.60 3.66 -3.69
C LYS A 169 7.63 3.42 -2.54
N ILE A 170 6.31 3.57 -2.76
CA ILE A 170 5.25 3.26 -1.78
C ILE A 170 5.33 1.78 -1.36
N TYR A 171 5.60 0.86 -2.29
CA TYR A 171 5.74 -0.55 -1.95
C TYR A 171 6.90 -0.78 -0.97
N ASN A 172 8.08 -0.22 -1.26
CA ASN A 172 9.26 -0.34 -0.39
C ASN A 172 9.03 0.33 0.97
N GLU A 173 8.46 1.54 0.98
CA GLU A 173 8.07 2.24 2.20
C GLU A 173 7.12 1.41 3.06
N THR A 174 6.10 0.79 2.45
CA THR A 174 5.12 -0.03 3.16
C THR A 174 5.78 -1.25 3.82
N LEU A 175 6.74 -1.91 3.16
CA LEU A 175 7.47 -3.02 3.77
C LEU A 175 8.30 -2.57 4.97
N GLU A 176 8.91 -1.38 4.93
CA GLU A 176 9.63 -0.82 6.08
C GLU A 176 8.68 -0.36 7.19
N LEU A 177 7.47 0.11 6.85
CA LEU A 177 6.43 0.37 7.83
C LEU A 177 5.94 -0.91 8.51
N VAL A 178 5.82 -2.03 7.77
CA VAL A 178 5.55 -3.36 8.35
C VAL A 178 6.65 -3.74 9.33
N ALA A 179 7.93 -3.51 9.00
CA ALA A 179 9.05 -3.76 9.91
C ALA A 179 8.97 -2.90 11.18
N SER A 180 8.63 -1.61 11.05
CA SER A 180 8.43 -0.71 12.18
C SER A 180 7.27 -1.16 13.08
N GLN A 181 6.16 -1.58 12.49
CA GLN A 181 4.99 -2.08 13.20
C GLN A 181 5.28 -3.41 13.91
N THR A 182 5.98 -4.33 13.23
CA THR A 182 6.47 -5.58 13.83
C THR A 182 7.33 -5.31 15.06
N SER A 183 8.26 -4.36 14.95
CA SER A 183 9.10 -3.93 16.07
C SER A 183 8.24 -3.47 17.26
N ASN A 184 7.20 -2.69 17.02
CA ASN A 184 6.29 -2.24 18.07
C ASN A 184 5.58 -3.40 18.77
N TYR A 185 5.02 -4.35 18.03
CA TYR A 185 4.32 -5.51 18.61
C TYR A 185 5.29 -6.47 19.31
N PHE A 186 6.47 -6.69 18.74
CA PHE A 186 7.53 -7.49 19.33
C PHE A 186 7.93 -6.96 20.72
N PHE A 187 8.20 -5.66 20.83
CA PHE A 187 8.58 -5.06 22.11
C PHE A 187 7.41 -4.90 23.08
N ASN A 188 6.17 -4.85 22.61
CA ASN A 188 5.00 -4.93 23.49
C ASN A 188 4.94 -6.31 24.16
N LEU A 189 5.13 -7.39 23.41
CA LEU A 189 5.19 -8.74 23.95
C LEU A 189 6.41 -8.91 24.89
N ALA A 190 7.59 -8.39 24.51
CA ALA A 190 8.78 -8.39 25.37
C ALA A 190 8.52 -7.68 26.72
N THR A 191 7.79 -6.56 26.68
CA THR A 191 7.39 -5.83 27.90
C THR A 191 6.43 -6.66 28.75
N ALA A 192 5.44 -7.33 28.12
CA ALA A 192 4.50 -8.19 28.84
C ALA A 192 5.21 -9.40 29.47
N GLN A 193 6.13 -10.06 28.75
CA GLN A 193 6.95 -11.16 29.27
C GLN A 193 7.83 -10.70 30.45
N THR A 194 8.49 -9.54 30.32
CA THR A 194 9.27 -8.93 31.41
C THR A 194 8.40 -8.62 32.63
N ASN A 195 7.17 -8.13 32.44
CA ASN A 195 6.24 -7.87 33.53
C ASN A 195 5.81 -9.16 34.25
N LEU A 196 5.61 -10.26 33.49
CA LEU A 196 5.30 -11.57 34.07
C LEU A 196 6.48 -12.11 34.89
N ASP A 197 7.70 -11.98 34.40
CA ASP A 197 8.91 -12.39 35.09
C ASP A 197 9.08 -11.62 36.43
N ILE A 198 8.86 -10.30 36.40
CA ILE A 198 8.89 -9.42 37.58
C ILE A 198 7.80 -9.84 38.57
N ALA A 199 6.53 -9.97 38.15
CA ALA A 199 5.42 -10.33 39.01
C ALA A 199 5.60 -11.73 39.63
N SER A 200 6.11 -12.69 38.84
CA SER A 200 6.43 -14.04 39.33
C SER A 200 7.53 -14.02 40.38
N SER A 201 8.58 -13.23 40.18
CA SER A 201 9.67 -13.04 41.18
C SER A 201 9.17 -12.35 42.44
N ASN A 202 8.30 -11.34 42.31
CA ASN A 202 7.72 -10.62 43.45
C ASN A 202 6.78 -11.53 44.25
N TYR A 203 5.92 -12.31 43.55
CA TYR A 203 5.08 -13.31 44.23
C TYR A 203 5.90 -14.35 45.02
N ALA A 204 6.95 -14.92 44.42
CA ALA A 204 7.84 -15.87 45.09
C ALA A 204 8.53 -15.24 46.33
N SER A 205 8.91 -13.96 46.21
CA SER A 205 9.51 -13.22 47.35
C SER A 205 8.50 -12.94 48.43
N ALA A 206 7.27 -12.51 48.08
CA ALA A 206 6.20 -12.25 49.05
C ALA A 206 5.74 -13.53 49.77
N ASP A 207 5.62 -14.66 49.07
CA ASP A 207 5.32 -15.97 49.65
C ASP A 207 6.39 -16.38 50.67
N THR A 208 7.66 -16.20 50.34
CA THR A 208 8.77 -16.49 51.24
C THR A 208 8.73 -15.61 52.49
N LEU A 209 8.46 -14.30 52.34
CA LEU A 209 8.35 -13.37 53.47
C LEU A 209 7.15 -13.69 54.38
N TYR A 210 6.01 -14.04 53.77
CA TYR A 210 4.82 -14.45 54.53
C TYR A 210 5.09 -15.72 55.36
N ARG A 211 5.65 -16.77 54.77
CA ARG A 211 6.01 -18.00 55.50
C ARG A 211 6.99 -17.74 56.65
N TYR A 212 7.95 -16.82 56.41
CA TYR A 212 8.88 -16.42 57.46
C TYR A 212 8.17 -15.64 58.59
N ALA A 213 7.23 -14.77 58.26
CA ALA A 213 6.42 -14.03 59.22
C ALA A 213 5.49 -14.96 60.02
N GLU A 214 4.85 -15.95 59.38
CA GLU A 214 4.03 -16.95 60.04
C GLU A 214 4.82 -17.72 61.10
N GLY A 215 6.06 -18.14 60.80
CA GLY A 215 6.97 -18.77 61.78
C GLY A 215 7.32 -17.85 62.94
N ARG A 216 7.57 -16.55 62.72
CA ARG A 216 7.87 -15.55 63.76
C ARG A 216 6.66 -15.21 64.63
N TYR A 217 5.46 -15.18 64.03
CA TYR A 217 4.21 -14.99 64.75
C TYR A 217 3.96 -16.17 65.77
N ASN A 218 4.14 -17.40 65.27
CA ASN A 218 3.96 -18.61 66.08
C ASN A 218 4.89 -18.68 67.34
N ILE A 219 6.05 -18.03 67.23
CA ILE A 219 6.98 -17.91 68.38
C ILE A 219 6.85 -16.57 69.15
N GLY A 220 5.83 -15.74 68.75
CA GLY A 220 5.50 -14.49 69.45
C GLY A 220 6.46 -13.33 69.26
N THR A 221 7.25 -13.32 68.18
CA THR A 221 8.24 -12.26 67.84
C THR A 221 7.73 -11.16 66.94
N ILE A 222 6.56 -11.31 66.31
CA ILE A 222 5.85 -10.28 65.54
C ILE A 222 4.36 -10.28 65.92
N THR A 223 3.68 -9.19 65.61
CA THR A 223 2.25 -9.03 65.82
C THR A 223 1.42 -9.71 64.68
N GLU A 224 0.17 -10.08 65.04
CA GLU A 224 -0.79 -10.59 64.01
C GLU A 224 -0.98 -9.59 62.90
N ASN A 225 -1.05 -8.29 63.17
CA ASN A 225 -1.18 -7.26 62.16
C ASN A 225 -0.02 -7.24 61.18
N GLU A 226 1.21 -7.46 61.60
CA GLU A 226 2.38 -7.56 60.72
C GLU A 226 2.32 -8.80 59.82
N MET A 227 1.84 -9.94 60.36
CA MET A 227 1.66 -11.17 59.58
C MET A 227 0.57 -10.99 58.52
N LEU A 228 -0.62 -10.45 58.92
CA LEU A 228 -1.72 -10.18 57.97
C LEU A 228 -1.34 -9.18 56.88
N GLN A 229 -0.49 -8.19 57.21
CA GLN A 229 0.04 -7.26 56.19
C GLN A 229 0.86 -7.98 55.13
N LEU A 230 1.67 -8.98 55.48
CA LEU A 230 2.46 -9.77 54.57
C LEU A 230 1.59 -10.77 53.76
N GLU A 231 0.50 -11.27 54.40
CA GLU A 231 -0.50 -12.07 53.66
C GLU A 231 -1.20 -11.28 52.59
N ILE A 232 -1.66 -10.05 52.88
CA ILE A 232 -2.27 -9.15 51.90
C ILE A 232 -1.27 -8.86 50.79
N ASN A 233 0.00 -8.62 51.10
CA ASN A 233 1.02 -8.40 50.09
C ASN A 233 1.19 -9.61 49.15
N LYS A 234 1.26 -10.84 49.70
CA LYS A 234 1.31 -12.08 48.92
C LYS A 234 0.12 -12.23 48.01
N LEU A 235 -1.12 -12.03 48.50
CA LEU A 235 -2.34 -12.11 47.69
C LEU A 235 -2.39 -11.04 46.58
N THR A 236 -1.85 -9.86 46.86
CA THR A 236 -1.72 -8.78 45.86
C THR A 236 -0.76 -9.18 44.74
N GLU A 237 0.42 -9.72 45.09
CA GLU A 237 1.40 -10.16 44.10
C GLU A 237 0.93 -11.38 43.31
N GLU A 238 0.16 -12.29 43.92
CA GLU A 238 -0.51 -13.38 43.19
C GLU A 238 -1.48 -12.85 42.13
N THR A 239 -2.28 -11.85 42.48
CA THR A 239 -3.20 -11.19 41.53
C THR A 239 -2.43 -10.48 40.45
N ASN A 240 -1.33 -9.80 40.76
CA ASN A 240 -0.47 -9.13 39.76
C ASN A 240 0.12 -10.14 38.76
N MET A 241 0.57 -11.30 39.25
CA MET A 241 1.10 -12.37 38.39
C MET A 241 0.03 -12.95 37.46
N MET A 242 -1.21 -13.19 37.96
CA MET A 242 -2.32 -13.64 37.12
C MET A 242 -2.63 -12.61 35.99
N ASN A 243 -2.72 -11.32 36.36
CA ASN A 243 -2.95 -10.25 35.40
C ASN A 243 -1.82 -10.14 34.34
N ALA A 244 -0.56 -10.27 34.78
CA ALA A 244 0.58 -10.26 33.89
C ALA A 244 0.56 -11.43 32.88
N ARG A 245 0.10 -12.62 33.30
CA ARG A 245 -0.08 -13.78 32.40
C ARG A 245 -1.13 -13.51 31.33
N ILE A 246 -2.25 -12.91 31.69
CA ILE A 246 -3.28 -12.51 30.72
C ILE A 246 -2.70 -11.51 29.71
N GLN A 247 -1.91 -10.53 30.17
CA GLN A 247 -1.28 -9.55 29.30
C GLN A 247 -0.27 -10.18 28.30
N VAL A 248 0.46 -11.21 28.71
CA VAL A 248 1.34 -11.95 27.80
C VAL A 248 0.53 -12.62 26.70
N GLU A 249 -0.58 -13.29 27.06
CA GLU A 249 -1.45 -13.96 26.10
C GLU A 249 -2.05 -12.96 25.11
N ASP A 250 -2.55 -11.82 25.59
CA ASP A 250 -3.11 -10.77 24.75
C ASP A 250 -2.08 -10.21 23.75
N GLN A 251 -0.88 -9.86 24.22
CA GLN A 251 0.17 -9.33 23.35
C GLN A 251 0.72 -10.39 22.37
N MET A 252 0.80 -11.64 22.79
CA MET A 252 1.17 -12.77 21.95
C MET A 252 0.14 -12.99 20.85
N GLN A 253 -1.16 -12.91 21.17
CA GLN A 253 -2.22 -13.03 20.16
C GLN A 253 -2.16 -11.91 19.14
N ILE A 254 -1.90 -10.66 19.57
CA ILE A 254 -1.76 -9.51 18.66
C ILE A 254 -0.57 -9.72 17.71
N LEU A 255 0.61 -10.06 18.23
CA LEU A 255 1.80 -10.31 17.42
C LEU A 255 1.58 -11.47 16.44
N ARG A 256 1.04 -12.59 16.93
CA ARG A 256 0.75 -13.79 16.14
C ARG A 256 -0.20 -13.50 14.98
N SER A 257 -1.28 -12.75 15.24
CA SER A 257 -2.23 -12.30 14.22
C SER A 257 -1.57 -11.40 13.18
N PHE A 258 -0.72 -10.46 13.62
CA PHE A 258 0.01 -9.57 12.72
C PHE A 258 1.02 -10.30 11.85
N LEU A 259 1.71 -11.30 12.38
CA LEU A 259 2.65 -12.14 11.63
C LEU A 259 1.97 -13.13 10.67
N GLY A 260 0.64 -13.23 10.68
CA GLY A 260 -0.10 -14.21 9.88
C GLY A 260 0.09 -15.66 10.32
N LEU A 261 0.51 -15.89 11.58
CA LEU A 261 0.77 -17.23 12.12
C LEU A 261 -0.50 -17.89 12.66
N ASN A 262 -0.49 -19.24 12.69
CA ASN A 262 -1.59 -20.04 13.25
C ASN A 262 -1.80 -19.77 14.73
N LYS A 263 -3.04 -19.95 15.22
CA LYS A 263 -3.46 -19.63 16.59
C LYS A 263 -2.82 -20.52 17.68
N GLU A 264 -2.19 -21.63 17.33
CA GLU A 264 -1.67 -22.62 18.28
C GLU A 264 -0.18 -22.47 18.60
N VAL A 265 0.51 -21.49 17.97
CA VAL A 265 1.95 -21.29 18.17
C VAL A 265 2.18 -20.40 19.38
N GLU A 266 2.88 -20.90 20.41
CA GLU A 266 3.36 -20.09 21.54
C GLU A 266 4.62 -19.32 21.11
N ILE A 267 4.57 -17.98 21.20
CA ILE A 267 5.68 -17.11 20.81
C ILE A 267 6.41 -16.61 22.04
N ARG A 268 7.70 -16.90 22.10
CA ARG A 268 8.62 -16.27 23.05
C ARG A 268 9.56 -15.34 22.31
N VAL A 269 9.61 -14.07 22.70
CA VAL A 269 10.51 -13.10 22.08
C VAL A 269 11.84 -13.03 22.83
N ILE A 270 12.93 -12.99 22.06
CA ILE A 270 14.30 -12.85 22.57
C ILE A 270 14.80 -11.45 22.20
N THR A 271 14.97 -10.59 23.20
CA THR A 271 15.50 -9.24 22.98
C THR A 271 17.03 -9.27 22.95
N GLU A 272 17.61 -8.81 21.83
CA GLU A 272 19.03 -8.56 21.76
C GLU A 272 19.36 -7.29 22.55
N GLY A 273 20.24 -7.43 23.55
CA GLY A 273 20.53 -6.35 24.50
C GLY A 273 21.44 -5.25 23.94
N LYS A 274 22.05 -5.44 22.78
CA LYS A 274 22.95 -4.47 22.19
C LYS A 274 22.35 -3.87 20.94
N VAL A 275 22.36 -2.53 20.87
CA VAL A 275 21.95 -1.79 19.66
C VAL A 275 23.21 -1.31 18.92
N PRO A 276 23.19 -1.26 17.58
CA PRO A 276 24.24 -0.65 16.78
C PRO A 276 24.46 0.81 17.18
N ARG A 277 25.73 1.24 17.20
CA ARG A 277 26.10 2.63 17.50
C ARG A 277 26.62 3.30 16.25
N PHE A 278 25.85 4.18 15.70
CA PHE A 278 26.24 5.05 14.60
C PHE A 278 25.42 6.33 14.65
N GLU A 279 25.92 7.38 14.02
CA GLU A 279 25.23 8.64 13.86
C GLU A 279 24.84 8.83 12.39
N ILE A 280 23.65 9.35 12.16
CA ILE A 280 23.15 9.66 10.81
C ILE A 280 23.33 11.16 10.58
N PRO A 281 24.17 11.58 9.59
CA PRO A 281 24.25 12.97 9.20
C PRO A 281 22.93 13.43 8.60
N LEU A 282 22.44 14.60 9.01
CA LEU A 282 21.16 15.12 8.52
C LEU A 282 21.17 15.35 7.00
N SER A 283 22.31 15.81 6.44
CA SER A 283 22.48 15.99 5.00
C SER A 283 22.22 14.70 4.22
N ASP A 284 22.78 13.60 4.70
CA ASP A 284 22.71 12.30 4.03
C ASP A 284 21.28 11.73 4.12
N ALA A 285 20.66 11.86 5.31
CA ALA A 285 19.27 11.44 5.49
C ALA A 285 18.32 12.21 4.59
N LEU A 286 18.45 13.53 4.47
CA LEU A 286 17.63 14.34 3.57
C LEU A 286 17.89 13.98 2.10
N HIS A 287 19.14 13.78 1.70
CA HIS A 287 19.47 13.39 0.33
C HIS A 287 18.81 12.04 -0.02
N MET A 288 18.97 11.02 0.84
CA MET A 288 18.37 9.70 0.62
C MET A 288 16.84 9.76 0.66
N ALA A 289 16.25 10.58 1.54
CA ALA A 289 14.81 10.78 1.61
C ALA A 289 14.26 11.40 0.31
N TYR A 290 14.91 12.41 -0.25
CA TYR A 290 14.51 12.99 -1.54
C TYR A 290 14.61 12.00 -2.71
N GLU A 291 15.62 11.15 -2.71
CA GLU A 291 15.83 10.20 -3.80
C GLU A 291 14.88 9.01 -3.72
N ASN A 292 14.68 8.46 -2.53
CA ASN A 292 14.06 7.14 -2.38
C ASN A 292 12.63 7.16 -1.84
N SER A 293 12.17 8.23 -1.14
CA SER A 293 10.79 8.29 -0.64
C SER A 293 9.77 8.60 -1.74
N PRO A 294 8.51 8.21 -1.57
CA PRO A 294 7.45 8.50 -2.54
C PRO A 294 6.98 9.95 -2.55
N GLU A 295 7.19 10.75 -1.47
CA GLU A 295 6.64 12.10 -1.32
C GLU A 295 7.01 13.06 -2.46
N PRO A 296 8.27 13.15 -2.93
CA PRO A 296 8.61 14.03 -4.05
C PRO A 296 7.84 13.65 -5.33
N ASP A 297 7.71 12.35 -5.62
CA ASP A 297 6.97 11.85 -6.78
C ASP A 297 5.46 12.08 -6.64
N THR A 298 4.91 11.95 -5.44
CA THR A 298 3.51 12.26 -5.13
C THR A 298 3.19 13.71 -5.46
N TYR A 299 4.01 14.67 -4.99
CA TYR A 299 3.78 16.08 -5.27
C TYR A 299 4.05 16.43 -6.74
N GLU A 300 5.03 15.81 -7.39
CA GLU A 300 5.23 15.95 -8.84
C GLU A 300 4.00 15.50 -9.62
N ARG A 301 3.46 14.32 -9.32
CA ARG A 301 2.25 13.78 -9.94
C ARG A 301 1.03 14.67 -9.71
N MET A 302 0.82 15.15 -8.48
CA MET A 302 -0.29 16.06 -8.16
C MET A 302 -0.21 17.37 -8.96
N LYS A 303 0.98 17.97 -9.10
CA LYS A 303 1.21 19.16 -9.93
C LYS A 303 0.92 18.87 -11.41
N LEU A 304 1.41 17.75 -11.94
CA LEU A 304 1.14 17.36 -13.34
C LEU A 304 -0.34 17.12 -13.59
N GLN A 305 -1.05 16.46 -12.68
CA GLN A 305 -2.49 16.21 -12.78
C GLN A 305 -3.32 17.50 -12.73
N SER A 306 -2.99 18.44 -11.85
CA SER A 306 -3.68 19.74 -11.77
C SER A 306 -3.45 20.59 -13.03
N GLN A 307 -2.23 20.58 -13.59
CA GLN A 307 -1.91 21.24 -14.86
C GLN A 307 -2.65 20.59 -16.04
N SER A 308 -2.76 19.27 -16.05
CA SER A 308 -3.54 18.48 -17.01
C SER A 308 -5.02 18.87 -16.99
N SER A 309 -5.59 18.97 -15.78
CA SER A 309 -6.98 19.41 -15.56
C SER A 309 -7.20 20.85 -16.04
N LEU A 310 -6.25 21.75 -15.84
CA LEU A 310 -6.31 23.12 -16.35
C LEU A 310 -6.24 23.15 -17.89
N ALA A 311 -5.37 22.33 -18.50
CA ALA A 311 -5.28 22.20 -19.95
C ALA A 311 -6.60 21.66 -20.54
N SER A 312 -7.20 20.67 -19.90
CA SER A 312 -8.52 20.12 -20.28
C SER A 312 -9.63 21.19 -20.14
N ALA A 313 -9.63 21.94 -19.04
CA ALA A 313 -10.61 23.01 -18.84
C ALA A 313 -10.51 24.12 -19.92
N LYS A 314 -9.28 24.48 -20.32
CA LYS A 314 -9.04 25.46 -21.41
C LYS A 314 -9.50 24.93 -22.75
N ALA A 315 -9.15 23.69 -23.11
CA ALA A 315 -9.55 23.07 -24.38
C ALA A 315 -11.08 22.90 -24.49
N ASN A 316 -11.75 22.61 -23.38
CA ASN A 316 -13.20 22.40 -23.37
C ASN A 316 -14.03 23.67 -23.25
N ALA A 317 -13.42 24.84 -23.03
CA ALA A 317 -14.13 26.11 -22.88
C ALA A 317 -14.23 26.90 -24.19
N GLY A 318 -13.47 26.53 -25.23
CA GLY A 318 -13.36 27.28 -26.48
C GLY A 318 -13.95 26.57 -27.71
N LEU A 319 -13.43 26.96 -28.85
CA LEU A 319 -13.71 26.33 -30.13
C LEU A 319 -13.26 24.85 -30.09
N LYS A 320 -14.14 23.97 -30.52
CA LYS A 320 -13.84 22.56 -30.81
C LYS A 320 -13.97 22.33 -32.31
N ALA A 321 -13.03 21.62 -32.86
CA ALA A 321 -13.12 21.16 -34.24
C ALA A 321 -12.57 19.74 -34.33
N ASP A 322 -13.35 18.85 -34.90
CA ASP A 322 -13.02 17.46 -35.09
C ASP A 322 -12.88 17.17 -36.60
N LEU A 323 -11.68 16.79 -36.95
CA LEU A 323 -11.36 16.35 -38.33
C LEU A 323 -11.53 14.84 -38.41
N TYR A 324 -12.28 14.39 -39.41
CA TYR A 324 -12.41 12.99 -39.79
C TYR A 324 -12.15 12.85 -41.27
N VAL A 325 -11.21 12.02 -41.66
CA VAL A 325 -10.87 11.74 -43.04
C VAL A 325 -10.74 10.24 -43.24
N GLN A 326 -11.36 9.72 -44.33
CA GLN A 326 -11.17 8.32 -44.70
C GLN A 326 -11.09 8.16 -46.23
N PHE A 327 -10.30 7.19 -46.64
CA PHE A 327 -10.15 6.73 -48.01
C PHE A 327 -10.29 5.23 -48.05
N GLY A 328 -11.00 4.69 -49.01
CA GLY A 328 -11.20 3.26 -49.10
C GLY A 328 -11.89 2.80 -50.37
N LEU A 329 -12.32 1.57 -50.27
CA LEU A 329 -13.04 0.88 -51.32
C LEU A 329 -14.40 0.45 -50.78
N SER A 330 -15.46 0.52 -51.59
CA SER A 330 -16.77 -0.02 -51.23
C SER A 330 -17.43 -0.67 -52.44
N GLN A 331 -18.28 -1.67 -52.20
CA GLN A 331 -19.06 -2.35 -53.22
C GLN A 331 -20.32 -2.97 -52.61
N THR A 332 -21.35 -3.07 -53.41
CA THR A 332 -22.59 -3.79 -53.08
C THR A 332 -22.79 -4.97 -54.02
N GLY A 333 -23.52 -5.98 -53.57
CA GLY A 333 -23.83 -7.15 -54.40
C GLY A 333 -24.93 -8.01 -53.76
N ASP A 334 -25.64 -8.78 -54.57
CA ASP A 334 -26.67 -9.71 -54.11
C ASP A 334 -26.07 -10.99 -53.53
N LYS A 335 -24.81 -11.25 -53.85
CA LYS A 335 -24.02 -12.37 -53.26
C LYS A 335 -22.78 -11.83 -52.60
N PHE A 336 -22.33 -12.51 -51.55
CA PHE A 336 -21.13 -12.13 -50.81
C PHE A 336 -19.88 -11.98 -51.72
N ALA A 337 -19.67 -12.91 -52.67
CA ALA A 337 -18.53 -12.82 -53.59
C ALA A 337 -18.61 -11.65 -54.54
N ASP A 338 -19.80 -11.21 -54.94
CA ASP A 338 -20.00 -10.11 -55.90
C ASP A 338 -19.74 -8.76 -55.22
N SER A 339 -19.98 -8.64 -53.90
CA SER A 339 -19.68 -7.44 -53.14
C SER A 339 -18.18 -7.17 -52.93
N TYR A 340 -17.30 -8.08 -53.40
CA TYR A 340 -15.85 -7.87 -53.45
C TYR A 340 -15.29 -7.69 -54.86
N ARG A 341 -16.15 -7.76 -55.88
CA ARG A 341 -15.71 -7.61 -57.27
C ARG A 341 -15.79 -6.15 -57.73
N ASN A 342 -14.73 -5.63 -58.36
CA ASN A 342 -14.66 -4.27 -58.88
C ASN A 342 -15.09 -3.18 -57.91
N PRO A 343 -14.53 -3.11 -56.67
CA PRO A 343 -14.94 -2.13 -55.69
C PRO A 343 -14.64 -0.70 -56.19
N MET A 344 -15.55 0.24 -55.88
CA MET A 344 -15.41 1.64 -56.18
C MET A 344 -14.62 2.40 -55.15
N ASN A 345 -13.91 3.43 -55.53
CA ASN A 345 -13.21 4.34 -54.62
C ASN A 345 -14.24 5.09 -53.77
N GLN A 346 -13.99 5.09 -52.48
CA GLN A 346 -14.75 5.84 -51.48
C GLN A 346 -13.84 6.86 -50.80
N GLN A 347 -14.29 8.10 -50.75
CA GLN A 347 -13.59 9.17 -50.05
C GLN A 347 -14.60 9.92 -49.18
N TYR A 348 -14.24 10.20 -47.96
CA TYR A 348 -15.05 10.98 -47.04
C TYR A 348 -14.16 11.87 -46.19
N ALA A 349 -14.44 13.17 -46.15
CA ALA A 349 -13.79 14.11 -45.27
C ALA A 349 -14.86 15.00 -44.60
N SER A 350 -14.76 15.17 -43.30
CA SER A 350 -15.63 16.07 -42.55
C SER A 350 -14.84 16.84 -41.49
N ILE A 351 -15.25 18.07 -41.26
CA ILE A 351 -14.79 18.90 -40.17
C ILE A 351 -16.03 19.34 -39.37
N GLY A 352 -16.19 18.76 -38.19
CA GLY A 352 -17.21 19.19 -37.26
C GLY A 352 -16.70 20.39 -36.45
N ILE A 353 -17.45 21.50 -36.44
CA ILE A 353 -17.08 22.67 -35.64
C ILE A 353 -18.17 22.94 -34.58
N SER A 354 -17.75 23.12 -33.34
CA SER A 354 -18.63 23.47 -32.21
C SER A 354 -18.04 24.64 -31.44
N LEU A 355 -18.75 25.76 -31.40
CA LEU A 355 -18.38 26.94 -30.64
C LEU A 355 -19.51 27.32 -29.71
N PRO A 356 -19.28 27.40 -28.41
CA PRO A 356 -20.29 27.90 -27.47
C PRO A 356 -20.45 29.42 -27.65
N ILE A 357 -21.59 29.85 -28.28
CA ILE A 357 -21.86 31.27 -28.50
C ILE A 357 -22.27 31.98 -27.23
N LEU A 358 -23.07 31.33 -26.38
CA LEU A 358 -23.54 31.86 -25.10
C LEU A 358 -23.57 30.74 -24.07
N ASP A 359 -22.65 30.81 -23.10
CA ASP A 359 -22.52 29.81 -22.03
C ASP A 359 -22.65 30.41 -20.63
N TRP A 360 -23.06 31.68 -20.53
CA TRP A 360 -23.21 32.42 -19.28
C TRP A 360 -21.96 32.41 -18.40
N GLY A 361 -20.78 32.31 -19.00
CA GLY A 361 -19.51 32.30 -18.29
C GLY A 361 -19.07 30.94 -17.75
N ARG A 362 -19.75 29.84 -18.07
CA ARG A 362 -19.40 28.47 -17.63
C ARG A 362 -17.96 28.09 -18.00
N GLY A 363 -17.56 28.37 -19.25
CA GLY A 363 -16.18 28.09 -19.71
C GLY A 363 -15.15 28.88 -18.91
N LYS A 364 -15.35 30.19 -18.77
CA LYS A 364 -14.47 31.04 -17.93
C LYS A 364 -14.44 30.60 -16.47
N GLY A 365 -15.61 30.25 -15.90
CA GLY A 365 -15.72 29.75 -14.54
C GLY A 365 -14.91 28.46 -14.35
N ARG A 366 -15.05 27.49 -15.26
CA ARG A 366 -14.31 26.24 -15.24
C ARG A 366 -12.79 26.44 -15.28
N ILE A 367 -12.31 27.35 -16.15
CA ILE A 367 -10.88 27.70 -16.22
C ILE A 367 -10.40 28.33 -14.91
N ARG A 368 -11.17 29.25 -14.30
CA ARG A 368 -10.80 29.87 -13.03
C ARG A 368 -10.74 28.86 -11.89
N VAL A 369 -11.71 27.95 -11.80
CA VAL A 369 -11.69 26.84 -10.82
C VAL A 369 -10.44 25.98 -11.00
N ALA A 370 -10.15 25.54 -12.24
CA ALA A 370 -8.98 24.73 -12.51
C ALA A 370 -7.66 25.47 -12.23
N LYS A 371 -7.59 26.78 -12.49
CA LYS A 371 -6.44 27.60 -12.15
C LYS A 371 -6.24 27.70 -10.64
N SER A 372 -7.30 28.00 -9.89
CA SER A 372 -7.23 28.03 -8.42
C SER A 372 -6.83 26.67 -7.84
N GLN A 373 -7.23 25.56 -8.48
CA GLN A 373 -6.80 24.23 -8.08
C GLN A 373 -5.29 24.02 -8.31
N VAL A 374 -4.73 24.54 -9.42
CA VAL A 374 -3.26 24.49 -9.63
C VAL A 374 -2.53 25.27 -8.56
N ASP A 375 -3.00 26.50 -8.25
CA ASP A 375 -2.39 27.34 -7.22
C ASP A 375 -2.47 26.66 -5.83
N LEU A 376 -3.61 26.06 -5.50
CA LEU A 376 -3.80 25.27 -4.27
C LEU A 376 -2.80 24.10 -4.18
N ILE A 377 -2.72 23.28 -5.23
CA ILE A 377 -1.81 22.12 -5.25
C ILE A 377 -0.35 22.55 -5.14
N ASN A 378 0.05 23.66 -5.79
CA ASN A 378 1.40 24.18 -5.64
C ASN A 378 1.71 24.55 -4.20
N THR A 379 0.80 25.28 -3.53
CA THR A 379 0.95 25.66 -2.11
C THR A 379 1.00 24.43 -1.20
N GLN A 380 0.11 23.46 -1.42
CA GLN A 380 0.11 22.20 -0.65
C GLN A 380 1.40 21.40 -0.84
N ALA A 381 1.91 21.32 -2.08
CA ALA A 381 3.15 20.62 -2.37
C ALA A 381 4.37 21.31 -1.73
N GLU A 382 4.43 22.63 -1.74
CA GLU A 382 5.52 23.38 -1.07
C GLU A 382 5.47 23.19 0.45
N GLN A 383 4.28 23.26 1.04
CA GLN A 383 4.14 23.05 2.48
C GLN A 383 4.46 21.59 2.85
N GLY A 384 3.91 20.64 2.10
CA GLY A 384 4.14 19.21 2.36
C GLY A 384 5.61 18.82 2.27
N MET A 385 6.37 19.38 1.32
CA MET A 385 7.81 19.14 1.24
C MET A 385 8.57 19.72 2.44
N ARG A 386 8.20 20.91 2.92
CA ARG A 386 8.78 21.47 4.16
C ARG A 386 8.48 20.59 5.39
N ASP A 387 7.23 20.14 5.50
CA ASP A 387 6.82 19.26 6.61
C ASP A 387 7.57 17.91 6.56
N PHE A 388 7.76 17.36 5.37
CA PHE A 388 8.54 16.16 5.14
C PHE A 388 10.00 16.34 5.58
N GLU A 389 10.68 17.40 5.15
CA GLU A 389 12.05 17.74 5.57
C GLU A 389 12.16 17.86 7.10
N GLN A 390 11.20 18.57 7.73
CA GLN A 390 11.18 18.73 9.18
C GLN A 390 10.96 17.43 9.91
N ASN A 391 10.14 16.52 9.36
CA ASN A 391 9.92 15.18 9.92
C ASN A 391 11.19 14.34 9.87
N VAL A 392 11.87 14.29 8.73
CA VAL A 392 13.17 13.60 8.60
C VAL A 392 14.17 14.18 9.59
N ALA A 393 14.31 15.51 9.65
CA ALA A 393 15.25 16.16 10.54
C ALA A 393 14.95 15.90 12.03
N ARG A 394 13.67 15.81 12.40
CA ARG A 394 13.24 15.48 13.76
C ARG A 394 13.61 14.04 14.10
N MET A 395 13.31 13.09 13.23
CA MET A 395 13.59 11.68 13.45
C MET A 395 15.11 11.40 13.53
N VAL A 396 15.91 12.02 12.68
CA VAL A 396 17.38 11.91 12.74
C VAL A 396 17.92 12.41 14.09
N ARG A 397 17.47 13.58 14.55
CA ARG A 397 17.90 14.10 15.87
C ARG A 397 17.50 13.18 17.02
N GLN A 398 16.28 12.60 16.96
CA GLN A 398 15.82 11.66 17.99
C GLN A 398 16.62 10.37 17.95
N PHE A 399 16.89 9.81 16.77
CA PHE A 399 17.65 8.58 16.59
C PHE A 399 19.10 8.72 17.11
N ASN A 400 19.79 9.80 16.76
CA ASN A 400 21.19 10.00 17.14
C ASN A 400 21.39 10.08 18.67
N LEU A 401 20.35 10.41 19.42
CA LEU A 401 20.39 10.39 20.90
C LEU A 401 19.96 9.03 21.49
N GLN A 402 19.26 8.21 20.71
CA GLN A 402 18.57 7.04 21.25
C GLN A 402 19.52 5.93 21.69
N SER A 403 20.67 5.77 21.04
CA SER A 403 21.71 4.81 21.46
C SER A 403 22.25 5.10 22.87
N GLN A 404 22.39 6.37 23.21
CA GLN A 404 22.82 6.80 24.57
C GLN A 404 21.69 6.52 25.60
N TYR A 405 20.44 6.75 25.23
CA TYR A 405 19.31 6.43 26.11
C TYR A 405 19.23 4.93 26.42
N VAL A 406 19.46 4.07 25.44
CA VAL A 406 19.50 2.61 25.63
C VAL A 406 20.63 2.22 26.59
N GLU A 407 21.84 2.77 26.42
CA GLU A 407 22.98 2.50 27.29
C GLU A 407 22.72 2.93 28.73
N VAL A 408 22.19 4.14 28.91
CA VAL A 408 21.85 4.66 30.27
C VAL A 408 20.76 3.78 30.92
N ALA A 409 19.73 3.40 30.15
CA ALA A 409 18.66 2.54 30.66
C ALA A 409 19.17 1.15 31.05
N GLU A 410 20.07 0.54 30.24
CA GLU A 410 20.71 -0.75 30.57
C GLU A 410 21.52 -0.65 31.86
N LYS A 411 22.37 0.38 32.00
CA LYS A 411 23.17 0.60 33.19
C LYS A 411 22.28 0.83 34.42
N THR A 412 21.18 1.57 34.24
CA THR A 412 20.19 1.83 35.29
C THR A 412 19.55 0.50 35.78
N ALA A 413 19.13 -0.37 34.83
CA ALA A 413 18.55 -1.66 35.15
C ALA A 413 19.51 -2.56 35.95
N ARG A 414 20.76 -2.66 35.50
CA ARG A 414 21.79 -3.43 36.26
C ARG A 414 22.07 -2.83 37.63
N THR A 415 22.06 -1.51 37.78
CA THR A 415 22.33 -0.82 39.03
C THR A 415 21.16 -1.00 40.02
N ALA A 416 19.92 -0.90 39.54
CA ALA A 416 18.72 -1.09 40.34
C ALA A 416 18.63 -2.53 40.88
N ASP A 417 18.93 -3.53 40.06
CA ASP A 417 18.98 -4.92 40.47
C ASP A 417 20.02 -5.14 41.59
N ARG A 418 21.22 -4.62 41.39
CA ARG A 418 22.28 -4.70 42.41
C ARG A 418 21.89 -3.97 43.72
N ARG A 419 21.24 -2.79 43.60
CA ARG A 419 20.74 -2.06 44.80
C ARG A 419 19.72 -2.86 45.57
N TYR A 420 18.80 -3.50 44.86
CA TYR A 420 17.80 -4.38 45.52
C TYR A 420 18.44 -5.53 46.27
N GLU A 421 19.41 -6.24 45.67
CA GLU A 421 20.13 -7.32 46.31
C GLU A 421 20.86 -6.88 47.61
N VAL A 422 21.44 -5.68 47.58
CA VAL A 422 22.09 -5.08 48.76
C VAL A 422 21.04 -4.71 49.83
N ALA A 423 19.96 -4.02 49.45
CA ALA A 423 18.88 -3.62 50.38
C ALA A 423 18.22 -4.83 51.04
N LYS A 424 17.95 -5.88 50.27
CA LYS A 424 17.38 -7.15 50.75
C LYS A 424 18.28 -7.80 51.83
N ARG A 425 19.60 -7.90 51.58
CA ARG A 425 20.57 -8.44 52.58
C ARG A 425 20.62 -7.60 53.84
N LEU A 426 20.67 -6.28 53.72
CA LEU A 426 20.69 -5.37 54.84
C LEU A 426 19.38 -5.45 55.67
N TYR A 427 18.23 -5.58 55.01
CA TYR A 427 16.94 -5.76 55.70
C TYR A 427 16.89 -7.08 56.52
N ILE A 428 17.35 -8.19 55.92
CA ILE A 428 17.42 -9.49 56.60
C ILE A 428 18.35 -9.42 57.84
N LEU A 429 19.43 -8.64 57.77
CA LEU A 429 20.36 -8.42 58.87
C LEU A 429 19.86 -7.38 59.90
N GLY A 430 18.66 -6.82 59.70
CA GLY A 430 18.12 -5.78 60.57
C GLY A 430 18.84 -4.43 60.50
N LYS A 431 19.62 -4.19 59.43
CA LYS A 431 20.44 -2.97 59.23
C LYS A 431 19.81 -1.97 58.22
N SER A 432 18.64 -2.25 57.69
CA SER A 432 17.89 -1.37 56.80
C SER A 432 16.41 -1.39 57.15
N THR A 433 15.69 -0.37 56.69
CA THR A 433 14.25 -0.21 56.95
C THR A 433 13.45 -0.91 55.87
N ILE A 434 12.18 -1.24 56.17
CA ILE A 434 11.23 -1.73 55.17
C ILE A 434 10.98 -0.71 54.07
N LEU A 435 11.09 0.59 54.36
CA LEU A 435 10.92 1.68 53.42
C LEU A 435 12.03 1.67 52.38
N ASP A 436 13.29 1.48 52.78
CA ASP A 436 14.43 1.36 51.86
C ASP A 436 14.31 0.12 50.97
N LEU A 437 13.85 -1.01 51.51
CA LEU A 437 13.59 -2.23 50.77
C LEU A 437 12.50 -1.99 49.69
N ASN A 438 11.36 -1.41 50.09
CA ASN A 438 10.26 -1.13 49.18
C ASN A 438 10.67 -0.16 48.08
N ALA A 439 11.45 0.89 48.36
CA ALA A 439 11.98 1.79 47.36
C ALA A 439 12.88 1.05 46.36
N SER A 440 13.74 0.14 46.85
CA SER A 440 14.62 -0.66 45.96
C SER A 440 13.85 -1.66 45.07
N ILE A 441 12.74 -2.23 45.58
CA ILE A 441 11.83 -3.10 44.79
C ILE A 441 11.21 -2.29 43.65
N THR A 442 10.64 -1.10 43.98
CA THR A 442 10.03 -0.23 42.98
C THR A 442 11.02 0.14 41.85
N GLU A 443 12.26 0.47 42.22
CA GLU A 443 13.30 0.79 41.23
C GLU A 443 13.72 -0.43 40.40
N LYS A 444 13.91 -1.59 41.06
CA LYS A 444 14.23 -2.86 40.40
C LYS A 444 13.14 -3.24 39.37
N ASP A 445 11.88 -3.01 39.70
CA ASP A 445 10.76 -3.34 38.82
C ASP A 445 10.58 -2.34 37.64
N ALA A 446 10.85 -1.05 37.88
CA ALA A 446 10.72 0.00 36.84
C ALA A 446 11.86 -0.01 35.82
N ALA A 447 13.08 -0.30 36.27
CA ALA A 447 14.28 -0.15 35.46
C ALA A 447 14.33 -1.10 34.23
N PRO A 448 13.99 -2.40 34.31
CA PRO A 448 13.91 -3.29 33.13
C PRO A 448 12.83 -2.85 32.13
N ARG A 449 11.68 -2.38 32.63
CA ARG A 449 10.61 -1.84 31.75
C ARG A 449 11.11 -0.63 30.94
N ASN A 450 11.82 0.27 31.61
CA ASN A 450 12.41 1.45 30.95
C ASN A 450 13.48 1.05 29.92
N TYR A 451 14.24 0.00 30.19
CA TYR A 451 15.22 -0.51 29.24
C TYR A 451 14.56 -1.11 28.00
N ILE A 452 13.54 -1.96 28.15
CA ILE A 452 12.76 -2.49 27.00
C ILE A 452 12.10 -1.34 26.22
N SER A 453 11.55 -0.32 26.90
CA SER A 453 10.99 0.87 26.26
C SER A 453 12.03 1.67 25.46
N ALA A 454 13.27 1.78 25.95
CA ALA A 454 14.36 2.42 25.23
C ALA A 454 14.76 1.63 23.97
N LEU A 455 14.83 0.29 24.07
CA LEU A 455 15.05 -0.59 22.90
C LEU A 455 13.94 -0.46 21.87
N LYS A 456 12.67 -0.48 22.31
CA LYS A 456 11.51 -0.26 21.44
C LYS A 456 11.63 1.06 20.69
N SER A 457 11.93 2.15 21.40
CA SER A 457 12.08 3.47 20.79
C SER A 457 13.23 3.53 19.78
N TYR A 458 14.35 2.86 20.07
CA TYR A 458 15.48 2.78 19.14
C TYR A 458 15.09 2.11 17.83
N TRP A 459 14.51 0.92 17.89
CA TRP A 459 14.15 0.17 16.69
C TRP A 459 12.98 0.79 15.92
N SER A 460 12.00 1.39 16.63
CA SER A 460 10.93 2.13 15.99
C SER A 460 11.43 3.33 15.20
N LEU A 461 12.39 4.10 15.76
CA LEU A 461 13.02 5.22 15.05
C LEU A 461 13.91 4.74 13.90
N TYR A 462 14.64 3.63 14.07
CA TYR A 462 15.47 3.06 13.02
C TYR A 462 14.66 2.64 11.78
N TYR A 463 13.62 1.81 11.97
CA TYR A 463 12.76 1.39 10.87
C TYR A 463 11.89 2.54 10.33
N GLY A 464 11.51 3.49 11.18
CA GLY A 464 10.84 4.71 10.74
C GLY A 464 11.72 5.60 9.84
N LEU A 465 13.03 5.70 10.12
CA LEU A 465 13.98 6.38 9.24
C LEU A 465 14.17 5.61 7.93
N ARG A 466 14.29 4.29 7.98
CA ARG A 466 14.40 3.45 6.79
C ARG A 466 13.18 3.61 5.87
N SER A 467 11.97 3.64 6.43
CA SER A 467 10.76 3.87 5.62
C SER A 467 10.76 5.22 4.92
N MET A 468 11.20 6.29 5.60
CA MET A 468 11.25 7.66 5.04
C MET A 468 12.40 7.89 4.07
N THR A 469 13.50 7.17 4.21
CA THR A 469 14.72 7.39 3.41
C THR A 469 14.97 6.33 2.35
N GLY A 470 14.30 5.18 2.45
CA GLY A 470 14.58 4.01 1.59
C GLY A 470 16.03 3.53 1.71
N PHE A 471 16.70 3.81 2.85
CA PHE A 471 18.13 3.55 3.02
C PHE A 471 18.43 2.92 4.39
N ASP A 472 19.29 1.92 4.39
CA ASP A 472 19.82 1.27 5.59
C ASP A 472 21.14 1.91 5.98
N PHE A 473 21.10 2.80 6.98
CA PHE A 473 22.28 3.54 7.45
C PHE A 473 23.27 2.67 8.25
N GLU A 474 22.83 1.55 8.82
CA GLU A 474 23.72 0.61 9.50
C GLU A 474 24.61 -0.13 8.49
N ARG A 475 24.02 -0.62 7.40
CA ARG A 475 24.71 -1.34 6.33
C ARG A 475 25.25 -0.42 5.24
N ASN A 476 24.92 0.87 5.32
CA ASN A 476 25.28 1.90 4.35
C ASN A 476 24.90 1.52 2.90
N GLN A 477 23.68 1.05 2.72
CA GLN A 477 23.16 0.61 1.42
C GLN A 477 21.70 0.99 1.21
N LYS A 478 21.31 1.20 -0.05
CA LYS A 478 19.91 1.35 -0.43
C LYS A 478 19.17 0.05 -0.11
N ILE A 479 17.94 0.18 0.38
CA ILE A 479 17.06 -0.97 0.63
C ILE A 479 16.80 -1.66 -0.72
N GLU A 480 17.05 -2.98 -0.77
CA GLU A 480 16.89 -3.76 -1.99
C GLU A 480 15.43 -3.73 -2.48
N GLU A 481 15.28 -3.48 -3.76
CA GLU A 481 13.98 -3.41 -4.44
C GLU A 481 13.53 -4.83 -4.85
N ASN A 482 13.11 -5.64 -3.88
CA ASN A 482 12.54 -6.97 -4.14
C ASN A 482 11.06 -6.85 -4.52
N TYR A 483 10.80 -6.59 -5.81
CA TYR A 483 9.42 -6.55 -6.30
C TYR A 483 8.85 -7.96 -6.45
N PRO A 484 7.56 -8.15 -6.12
CA PRO A 484 6.92 -9.45 -6.29
C PRO A 484 6.90 -9.86 -7.77
N GLU A 485 7.11 -11.15 -8.02
CA GLU A 485 6.92 -11.74 -9.36
C GLU A 485 5.48 -11.49 -9.84
N ILE A 486 5.35 -11.11 -11.15
CA ILE A 486 4.10 -10.60 -11.74
C ILE A 486 3.57 -11.61 -12.74
#